data_2e7dde9b569f8894fe894d5c48970edf
#
_entry.id   2e7dde9b569f8894fe894d5c48970edf
#
_cell.length_a   1.000
_cell.length_b   1.000
_cell.length_c   1.000
_cell.angle_alpha   90.00
_cell.angle_beta   90.00
_cell.angle_gamma   90.00
#
_symmetry.space_group_name_H-M   'P 1'
#
loop_
_entity.id
_entity.type
_entity.pdbx_description
1 polymer ?
#
loop_
_entity_poly.entity_id
_entity_poly.type
_entity_poly.pdbx_seq_one_letter_code
_entity_poly.pdbx_strand_id
1 'polypeptide(L)'
;TILLERLARPVRGCVLTDIRMPGLDGLALFRCLRSAGHTHPVVMMTGHGDVPLAVEAMKLGACDFIEKPFDGEALLQALYGALERGGQNGMDPSLDPALHPTLHPSLQDFVRRLATLSERERQVLDHLVAGGTSKEIGRRLGISPRTVEIYRAKVMAKTRAGTLQELVRWAVLAGLA
;
A
#
# COMPACT_ATOMS: atom_id res chain seq x y z
N THR A 1 22.20 12.74 7.41
CA THR A 1 21.13 13.48 6.80
C THR A 1 20.09 13.77 7.86
N ILE A 2 19.56 14.98 7.94
CA ILE A 2 18.77 15.56 9.04
C ILE A 2 17.63 14.64 9.53
N LEU A 3 16.95 13.93 8.63
CA LEU A 3 15.87 13.02 8.99
C LEU A 3 16.36 11.83 9.83
N LEU A 4 17.46 11.17 9.43
CA LEU A 4 18.03 10.04 10.16
C LEU A 4 18.50 10.46 11.55
N GLU A 5 19.09 11.65 11.67
CA GLU A 5 19.51 12.21 12.97
C GLU A 5 18.32 12.53 13.88
N ARG A 6 17.22 13.02 13.32
CA ARG A 6 15.98 13.26 14.07
C ARG A 6 15.31 11.96 14.53
N LEU A 7 15.28 10.95 13.69
CA LEU A 7 14.69 9.65 14.01
C LEU A 7 15.56 8.79 14.94
N ALA A 8 16.83 9.14 15.15
CA ALA A 8 17.69 8.53 16.17
C ALA A 8 17.22 8.81 17.61
N ARG A 9 16.35 9.81 17.80
CA ARG A 9 15.67 10.06 19.08
C ARG A 9 14.37 9.27 19.13
N PRO A 10 13.86 8.85 20.31
CA PRO A 10 12.59 8.17 20.44
C PRO A 10 11.44 9.15 20.13
N VAL A 11 11.15 9.32 18.84
CA VAL A 11 10.03 10.15 18.35
C VAL A 11 8.89 9.19 17.98
N ARG A 12 7.72 9.37 18.59
CA ARG A 12 6.50 8.70 18.13
C ARG A 12 6.01 9.39 16.87
N GLY A 13 5.73 8.62 15.84
CA GLY A 13 5.22 9.15 14.58
C GLY A 13 5.35 8.16 13.43
N CYS A 14 4.88 8.57 12.28
CA CYS A 14 5.10 7.86 11.02
C CYS A 14 5.87 8.77 10.06
N VAL A 15 6.57 8.15 9.12
CA VAL A 15 7.25 8.85 8.03
C VAL A 15 6.33 8.85 6.82
N LEU A 16 5.98 10.05 6.36
CA LEU A 16 5.28 10.25 5.08
C LEU A 16 6.30 10.75 4.06
N THR A 17 6.46 10.02 2.95
CA THR A 17 7.45 10.38 1.92
C THR A 17 6.86 10.21 0.52
N ASP A 18 7.26 11.08 -0.40
CA ASP A 18 7.01 10.85 -1.83
C ASP A 18 7.98 9.78 -2.35
N ILE A 19 7.50 8.91 -3.24
CA ILE A 19 8.38 7.97 -3.96
C ILE A 19 9.33 8.74 -4.86
N ARG A 20 8.82 9.74 -5.61
CA ARG A 20 9.63 10.53 -6.54
C ARG A 20 10.10 11.82 -5.91
N MET A 21 11.33 11.83 -5.44
CA MET A 21 11.98 13.04 -4.94
C MET A 21 13.29 13.30 -5.67
N PRO A 22 13.71 14.56 -5.85
CA PRO A 22 15.03 14.88 -6.39
C PRO A 22 16.15 14.35 -5.49
N GLY A 23 17.15 13.72 -6.08
CA GLY A 23 18.29 13.15 -5.37
C GLY A 23 17.99 11.77 -4.80
N LEU A 24 17.74 11.65 -3.52
CA LEU A 24 17.38 10.38 -2.87
C LEU A 24 15.86 10.17 -3.00
N ASP A 25 15.43 9.17 -3.76
CA ASP A 25 14.01 8.83 -3.86
C ASP A 25 13.46 8.21 -2.56
N GLY A 26 12.12 8.17 -2.44
CA GLY A 26 11.47 7.69 -1.21
C GLY A 26 11.73 6.22 -0.93
N LEU A 27 11.91 5.39 -1.95
CA LEU A 27 12.19 3.97 -1.79
C LEU A 27 13.62 3.74 -1.28
N ALA A 28 14.59 4.49 -1.83
CA ALA A 28 15.97 4.47 -1.36
C ALA A 28 16.06 5.02 0.08
N LEU A 29 15.33 6.10 0.40
CA LEU A 29 15.21 6.61 1.77
C LEU A 29 14.66 5.53 2.71
N PHE A 30 13.62 4.81 2.31
CA PHE A 30 13.02 3.74 3.11
C PHE A 30 14.00 2.60 3.37
N ARG A 31 14.76 2.18 2.35
CA ARG A 31 15.83 1.18 2.52
C ARG A 31 16.91 1.66 3.52
N CYS A 32 17.32 2.92 3.40
CA CYS A 32 18.27 3.53 4.36
C CYS A 32 17.73 3.51 5.79
N LEU A 33 16.45 3.86 6.00
CA LEU A 33 15.79 3.80 7.31
C LEU A 33 15.81 2.38 7.89
N ARG A 34 15.45 1.37 7.10
CA ARG A 34 15.46 -0.04 7.54
C ARG A 34 16.87 -0.54 7.83
N SER A 35 17.86 -0.20 7.00
CA SER A 35 19.27 -0.57 7.20
C SER A 35 19.87 0.11 8.45
N ALA A 36 19.39 1.30 8.81
CA ALA A 36 19.79 2.00 10.04
C ALA A 36 19.02 1.52 11.29
N GLY A 37 18.16 0.49 11.17
CA GLY A 37 17.42 -0.08 12.30
C GLY A 37 16.19 0.71 12.74
N HIS A 38 15.76 1.71 11.95
CA HIS A 38 14.54 2.47 12.27
C HIS A 38 13.29 1.63 11.97
N THR A 39 12.42 1.50 12.97
CA THR A 39 11.17 0.74 12.89
C THR A 39 9.92 1.61 12.67
N HIS A 40 10.11 2.92 12.53
CA HIS A 40 9.00 3.85 12.30
C HIS A 40 8.13 3.39 11.13
N PRO A 41 6.79 3.44 11.27
CA PRO A 41 5.89 3.17 10.15
C PRO A 41 6.13 4.18 9.03
N VAL A 42 6.11 3.69 7.79
CA VAL A 42 6.33 4.51 6.60
C VAL A 42 5.13 4.41 5.69
N VAL A 43 4.60 5.56 5.28
CA VAL A 43 3.57 5.71 4.25
C VAL A 43 4.19 6.42 3.05
N MET A 44 3.97 5.88 1.86
CA MET A 44 4.53 6.45 0.65
C MET A 44 3.47 7.13 -0.22
N MET A 45 3.79 8.30 -0.74
CA MET A 45 2.98 8.96 -1.77
C MET A 45 3.48 8.55 -3.15
N THR A 46 2.56 8.16 -4.03
CA THR A 46 2.88 7.68 -5.38
C THR A 46 2.19 8.53 -6.43
N GLY A 47 2.79 8.67 -7.60
CA GLY A 47 2.14 9.26 -8.77
C GLY A 47 1.42 8.23 -9.63
N HIS A 48 0.70 8.69 -10.63
CA HIS A 48 0.06 7.83 -11.63
C HIS A 48 1.12 6.98 -12.35
N GLY A 49 0.94 5.64 -12.31
CA GLY A 49 1.86 4.70 -12.95
C GLY A 49 3.01 4.20 -12.06
N ASP A 50 3.10 4.64 -10.80
CA ASP A 50 4.13 4.19 -9.86
C ASP A 50 3.72 2.94 -9.05
N VAL A 51 2.66 2.24 -9.49
CA VAL A 51 2.17 1.00 -8.84
C VAL A 51 3.30 -0.03 -8.63
N PRO A 52 4.22 -0.27 -9.60
CA PRO A 52 5.34 -1.17 -9.37
C PRO A 52 6.21 -0.79 -8.17
N LEU A 53 6.49 0.50 -8.01
CA LEU A 53 7.29 1.01 -6.89
C LEU A 53 6.53 0.94 -5.56
N ALA A 54 5.21 1.16 -5.59
CA ALA A 54 4.34 0.99 -4.43
C ALA A 54 4.32 -0.48 -3.95
N VAL A 55 4.19 -1.43 -4.88
CA VAL A 55 4.28 -2.87 -4.58
C VAL A 55 5.65 -3.21 -3.97
N GLU A 56 6.74 -2.69 -4.53
CA GLU A 56 8.08 -2.89 -4.00
C GLU A 56 8.21 -2.33 -2.58
N ALA A 57 7.68 -1.13 -2.33
CA ALA A 57 7.64 -0.54 -1.00
C ALA A 57 6.90 -1.42 0.01
N MET A 58 5.73 -1.96 -0.37
CA MET A 58 4.96 -2.87 0.47
C MET A 58 5.72 -4.16 0.78
N LYS A 59 6.40 -4.75 -0.20
CA LYS A 59 7.27 -5.93 0.00
C LYS A 59 8.43 -5.66 0.95
N LEU A 60 8.96 -4.45 0.94
CA LEU A 60 10.00 -4.00 1.88
C LEU A 60 9.46 -3.66 3.28
N GLY A 61 8.15 -3.73 3.50
CA GLY A 61 7.51 -3.50 4.79
C GLY A 61 7.04 -2.06 5.02
N ALA A 62 6.76 -1.29 3.97
CA ALA A 62 6.01 -0.05 4.12
C ALA A 62 4.62 -0.34 4.69
N CYS A 63 4.11 0.54 5.55
CA CYS A 63 2.80 0.36 6.18
C CYS A 63 1.67 0.59 5.19
N ASP A 64 1.82 1.57 4.30
CA ASP A 64 0.83 1.89 3.28
C ASP A 64 1.44 2.74 2.18
N PHE A 65 0.66 2.93 1.10
CA PHE A 65 0.96 3.94 0.10
C PHE A 65 -0.32 4.66 -0.33
N ILE A 66 -0.22 5.88 -0.84
CA ILE A 66 -1.35 6.69 -1.29
C ILE A 66 -1.06 7.26 -2.67
N GLU A 67 -2.00 7.09 -3.61
CA GLU A 67 -1.84 7.56 -4.99
C GLU A 67 -2.31 9.00 -5.14
N LYS A 68 -1.49 9.85 -5.75
CA LYS A 68 -1.82 11.24 -6.10
C LYS A 68 -2.69 11.28 -7.37
N PRO A 69 -3.71 12.15 -7.44
CA PRO A 69 -4.18 13.07 -6.39
C PRO A 69 -4.99 12.35 -5.31
N PHE A 70 -4.82 12.73 -4.06
CA PHE A 70 -5.58 12.22 -2.92
C PHE A 70 -6.27 13.37 -2.18
N ASP A 71 -7.38 13.09 -1.52
CA ASP A 71 -8.03 14.00 -0.60
C ASP A 71 -7.44 13.89 0.83
N GLY A 72 -7.81 14.86 1.67
CA GLY A 72 -7.31 14.91 3.04
C GLY A 72 -7.79 13.73 3.90
N GLU A 73 -8.96 13.17 3.62
CA GLU A 73 -9.50 12.03 4.36
C GLU A 73 -8.71 10.76 4.07
N ALA A 74 -8.43 10.47 2.80
CA ALA A 74 -7.60 9.34 2.41
C ALA A 74 -6.18 9.42 3.02
N LEU A 75 -5.59 10.62 3.05
CA LEU A 75 -4.30 10.84 3.70
C LEU A 75 -4.36 10.54 5.21
N LEU A 76 -5.35 11.08 5.91
CA LEU A 76 -5.51 10.87 7.35
C LEU A 76 -5.72 9.38 7.67
N GLN A 77 -6.55 8.68 6.90
CA GLN A 77 -6.76 7.24 7.07
C GLN A 77 -5.47 6.43 6.93
N ALA A 78 -4.64 6.73 5.90
CA ALA A 78 -3.34 6.07 5.72
C ALA A 78 -2.39 6.33 6.89
N LEU A 79 -2.35 7.58 7.40
CA LEU A 79 -1.50 7.97 8.52
C LEU A 79 -1.95 7.32 9.83
N TYR A 80 -3.24 7.36 10.16
CA TYR A 80 -3.79 6.70 11.35
C TYR A 80 -3.54 5.20 11.32
N GLY A 81 -3.85 4.54 10.20
CA GLY A 81 -3.58 3.11 10.05
C GLY A 81 -2.08 2.76 10.15
N ALA A 82 -1.18 3.66 9.78
CA ALA A 82 0.25 3.47 9.96
C ALA A 82 0.66 3.63 11.44
N LEU A 83 0.12 4.63 12.14
CA LEU A 83 0.39 4.87 13.56
C LEU A 83 -0.11 3.72 14.43
N GLU A 84 -1.29 3.17 14.16
CA GLU A 84 -1.82 2.00 14.87
C GLU A 84 -0.91 0.78 14.72
N ARG A 85 -0.43 0.51 13.51
CA ARG A 85 0.50 -0.61 13.25
C ARG A 85 1.88 -0.39 13.86
N GLY A 86 2.36 0.85 13.92
CA GLY A 86 3.62 1.21 14.56
C GLY A 86 3.55 1.22 16.09
N GLY A 87 2.35 1.38 16.63
CA GLY A 87 2.09 1.47 18.07
C GLY A 87 2.02 0.11 18.80
N GLN A 88 2.07 -1.02 18.11
CA GLN A 88 2.04 -2.35 18.76
C GLN A 88 3.25 -2.63 19.67
N ASN A 89 4.26 -1.74 19.68
CA ASN A 89 5.30 -1.72 20.72
C ASN A 89 5.06 -0.69 21.84
N GLY A 90 3.85 -0.11 21.94
CA GLY A 90 3.49 0.86 22.98
C GLY A 90 2.10 1.45 22.71
N MET A 91 1.07 0.72 23.09
CA MET A 91 -0.31 1.16 23.01
C MET A 91 -0.51 2.45 23.80
N ASP A 92 -0.91 3.55 23.12
CA ASP A 92 -1.51 4.70 23.75
C ASP A 92 -3.02 4.48 23.80
N PRO A 93 -3.63 4.28 25.01
CA PRO A 93 -5.06 4.02 25.16
C PRO A 93 -5.96 5.22 24.82
N SER A 94 -5.37 6.37 24.47
CA SER A 94 -6.10 7.60 24.22
C SER A 94 -6.56 7.81 22.76
N LEU A 95 -6.20 6.91 21.84
CA LEU A 95 -6.74 6.93 20.49
C LEU A 95 -8.11 6.24 20.50
N ASP A 96 -9.17 7.03 20.42
CA ASP A 96 -10.56 6.59 20.44
C ASP A 96 -10.85 5.62 19.26
N PRO A 97 -11.21 4.34 19.52
CA PRO A 97 -11.55 3.38 18.47
C PRO A 97 -12.80 3.79 17.66
N ALA A 98 -13.59 4.74 18.13
CA ALA A 98 -14.83 5.18 17.49
C ALA A 98 -14.60 6.08 16.26
N LEU A 99 -13.37 6.56 16.02
CA LEU A 99 -13.02 7.39 14.86
C LEU A 99 -12.62 6.57 13.61
N HIS A 100 -12.67 5.23 13.67
CA HIS A 100 -12.36 4.35 12.55
C HIS A 100 -13.56 3.52 12.09
N PRO A 101 -14.46 4.06 11.24
CA PRO A 101 -15.56 3.28 10.70
C PRO A 101 -15.18 2.48 9.46
N THR A 102 -13.94 2.31 9.12
CA THR A 102 -13.56 1.39 8.03
C THR A 102 -13.19 0.03 8.60
N LEU A 103 -14.20 -0.82 8.68
CA LEU A 103 -14.08 -2.28 8.70
C LEU A 103 -13.20 -2.71 7.52
N HIS A 104 -11.88 -2.66 7.70
CA HIS A 104 -11.00 -3.38 6.78
C HIS A 104 -11.43 -4.84 6.84
N PRO A 105 -11.81 -5.45 5.71
CA PRO A 105 -12.13 -6.87 5.72
C PRO A 105 -10.96 -7.60 6.37
N SER A 106 -11.25 -8.54 7.28
CA SER A 106 -10.19 -9.33 7.86
C SER A 106 -9.40 -10.01 6.73
N LEU A 107 -8.12 -10.27 6.91
CA LEU A 107 -7.32 -11.00 5.92
C LEU A 107 -8.01 -12.31 5.49
N GLN A 108 -8.71 -12.97 6.41
CA GLN A 108 -9.50 -14.16 6.13
C GLN A 108 -10.66 -13.89 5.16
N ASP A 109 -11.36 -12.75 5.31
CA ASP A 109 -12.44 -12.38 4.40
C ASP A 109 -11.91 -12.03 3.01
N PHE A 110 -10.78 -11.37 2.94
CA PHE A 110 -10.10 -11.11 1.67
C PHE A 110 -9.72 -12.42 0.97
N VAL A 111 -9.08 -13.36 1.67
CA VAL A 111 -8.71 -14.67 1.13
C VAL A 111 -9.94 -15.44 0.64
N ARG A 112 -11.04 -15.44 1.40
CA ARG A 112 -12.30 -16.05 0.94
C ARG A 112 -12.81 -15.44 -0.35
N ARG A 113 -12.73 -14.13 -0.50
CA ARG A 113 -13.19 -13.41 -1.70
C ARG A 113 -12.28 -13.62 -2.90
N LEU A 114 -10.99 -13.86 -2.70
CA LEU A 114 -10.09 -14.27 -3.78
C LEU A 114 -10.57 -15.54 -4.50
N ALA A 115 -11.22 -16.46 -3.78
CA ALA A 115 -11.78 -17.67 -4.37
C ALA A 115 -12.97 -17.39 -5.31
N THR A 116 -13.59 -16.21 -5.26
CA THR A 116 -14.70 -15.81 -6.14
C THR A 116 -14.23 -15.16 -7.45
N LEU A 117 -12.93 -14.89 -7.58
CA LEU A 117 -12.37 -14.32 -8.79
C LEU A 117 -12.41 -15.34 -9.92
N SER A 118 -12.81 -14.89 -11.13
CA SER A 118 -12.63 -15.68 -12.33
C SER A 118 -11.14 -15.82 -12.66
N GLU A 119 -10.80 -16.78 -13.51
CA GLU A 119 -9.42 -16.99 -13.94
C GLU A 119 -8.78 -15.71 -14.53
N ARG A 120 -9.53 -14.98 -15.36
CA ARG A 120 -9.06 -13.71 -15.93
C ARG A 120 -8.87 -12.61 -14.89
N GLU A 121 -9.77 -12.49 -13.94
CA GLU A 121 -9.64 -11.56 -12.82
C GLU A 121 -8.43 -11.90 -11.96
N ARG A 122 -8.18 -13.20 -11.73
CA ARG A 122 -7.01 -13.67 -11.00
C ARG A 122 -5.71 -13.33 -11.73
N GLN A 123 -5.62 -13.62 -13.03
CA GLN A 123 -4.46 -13.26 -13.84
C GLN A 123 -4.16 -11.75 -13.80
N VAL A 124 -5.20 -10.91 -13.86
CA VAL A 124 -5.02 -9.46 -13.75
C VAL A 124 -4.52 -9.08 -12.36
N LEU A 125 -5.09 -9.66 -11.28
CA LEU A 125 -4.63 -9.43 -9.91
C LEU A 125 -3.17 -9.83 -9.73
N ASP A 126 -2.77 -11.01 -10.17
CA ASP A 126 -1.40 -11.54 -10.04
C ASP A 126 -0.39 -10.60 -10.72
N HIS A 127 -0.73 -10.09 -11.90
CA HIS A 127 0.11 -9.12 -12.60
C HIS A 127 0.13 -7.74 -11.94
N LEU A 128 -0.99 -7.29 -11.34
CA LEU A 128 -1.03 -6.03 -10.57
C LEU A 128 -0.13 -6.11 -9.34
N VAL A 129 -0.22 -7.21 -8.60
CA VAL A 129 0.58 -7.46 -7.40
C VAL A 129 2.06 -7.68 -7.73
N ALA A 130 2.37 -8.18 -8.93
CA ALA A 130 3.72 -8.20 -9.46
C ALA A 130 4.24 -6.82 -9.91
N GLY A 131 3.40 -5.76 -9.80
CA GLY A 131 3.77 -4.40 -10.14
C GLY A 131 3.58 -4.04 -11.62
N GLY A 132 2.79 -4.81 -12.37
CA GLY A 132 2.53 -4.53 -13.79
C GLY A 132 1.62 -3.31 -13.99
N THR A 133 1.96 -2.45 -14.95
CA THR A 133 1.06 -1.39 -15.44
C THR A 133 -0.04 -1.98 -16.31
N SER A 134 -1.19 -1.29 -16.45
CA SER A 134 -2.29 -1.75 -17.31
C SER A 134 -1.87 -2.00 -18.77
N LYS A 135 -0.87 -1.25 -19.27
CA LYS A 135 -0.31 -1.44 -20.61
C LYS A 135 0.51 -2.74 -20.71
N GLU A 136 1.31 -3.06 -19.71
CA GLU A 136 2.11 -4.29 -19.65
C GLU A 136 1.24 -5.51 -19.44
N ILE A 137 0.27 -5.42 -18.52
CA ILE A 137 -0.72 -6.48 -18.27
C ILE A 137 -1.51 -6.77 -19.54
N GLY A 138 -2.00 -5.74 -20.22
CA GLY A 138 -2.73 -5.86 -21.48
C GLY A 138 -1.89 -6.58 -22.54
N ARG A 139 -0.60 -6.23 -22.67
CA ARG A 139 0.31 -6.90 -23.61
C ARG A 139 0.52 -8.38 -23.26
N ARG A 140 0.71 -8.70 -21.97
CA ARG A 140 0.94 -10.09 -21.51
C ARG A 140 -0.30 -10.97 -21.67
N LEU A 141 -1.48 -10.42 -21.41
CA LEU A 141 -2.75 -11.15 -21.46
C LEU A 141 -3.46 -11.08 -22.81
N GLY A 142 -2.92 -10.37 -23.80
CA GLY A 142 -3.49 -10.21 -25.12
C GLY A 142 -4.81 -9.41 -25.13
N ILE A 143 -4.97 -8.43 -24.22
CA ILE A 143 -6.16 -7.59 -24.09
C ILE A 143 -5.78 -6.09 -24.08
N SER A 144 -6.77 -5.22 -24.33
CA SER A 144 -6.51 -3.78 -24.31
C SER A 144 -6.27 -3.28 -22.88
N PRO A 145 -5.47 -2.20 -22.68
CA PRO A 145 -5.31 -1.57 -21.36
C PRO A 145 -6.66 -1.18 -20.73
N ARG A 146 -7.62 -0.73 -21.54
CA ARG A 146 -8.98 -0.42 -21.08
C ARG A 146 -9.70 -1.67 -20.54
N THR A 147 -9.49 -2.83 -21.16
CA THR A 147 -10.04 -4.11 -20.68
C THR A 147 -9.40 -4.51 -19.35
N VAL A 148 -8.10 -4.23 -19.16
CA VAL A 148 -7.42 -4.45 -17.87
C VAL A 148 -8.06 -3.61 -16.77
N GLU A 149 -8.35 -2.33 -17.03
CA GLU A 149 -9.02 -1.46 -16.05
C GLU A 149 -10.42 -1.98 -15.68
N ILE A 150 -11.16 -2.56 -16.63
CA ILE A 150 -12.46 -3.19 -16.35
C ILE A 150 -12.29 -4.39 -15.42
N TYR A 151 -11.28 -5.25 -15.65
CA TYR A 151 -11.01 -6.38 -14.77
C TYR A 151 -10.52 -5.92 -13.40
N ARG A 152 -9.66 -4.88 -13.34
CA ARG A 152 -9.22 -4.26 -12.09
C ARG A 152 -10.43 -3.79 -11.25
N ALA A 153 -11.38 -3.07 -11.86
CA ALA A 153 -12.59 -2.64 -11.18
C ALA A 153 -13.42 -3.83 -10.66
N LYS A 154 -13.54 -4.90 -11.44
CA LYS A 154 -14.24 -6.13 -11.01
C LYS A 154 -13.53 -6.83 -9.85
N VAL A 155 -12.20 -6.91 -9.89
CA VAL A 155 -11.38 -7.46 -8.78
C VAL A 155 -11.62 -6.65 -7.51
N MET A 156 -11.51 -5.31 -7.59
CA MET A 156 -11.75 -4.43 -6.44
C MET A 156 -13.16 -4.61 -5.87
N ALA A 157 -14.19 -4.65 -6.72
CA ALA A 157 -15.58 -4.86 -6.29
C ALA A 157 -15.77 -6.23 -5.59
N LYS A 158 -15.21 -7.30 -6.13
CA LYS A 158 -15.33 -8.66 -5.56
C LYS A 158 -14.54 -8.82 -4.27
N THR A 159 -13.35 -8.25 -4.19
CA THR A 159 -12.51 -8.27 -2.98
C THR A 159 -12.97 -7.26 -1.94
N ARG A 160 -13.86 -6.33 -2.32
CA ARG A 160 -14.29 -5.16 -1.54
C ARG A 160 -13.14 -4.23 -1.15
N ALA A 161 -12.09 -4.21 -1.94
CA ALA A 161 -11.04 -3.23 -1.79
C ALA A 161 -11.56 -1.87 -2.29
N GLY A 162 -11.57 -0.87 -1.43
CA GLY A 162 -12.03 0.49 -1.78
C GLY A 162 -11.03 1.22 -2.68
N THR A 163 -9.74 0.88 -2.55
CA THR A 163 -8.65 1.47 -3.31
C THR A 163 -7.70 0.41 -3.86
N LEU A 164 -6.89 0.78 -4.86
CA LEU A 164 -5.83 -0.10 -5.35
C LEU A 164 -4.78 -0.38 -4.27
N GLN A 165 -4.49 0.62 -3.42
CA GLN A 165 -3.59 0.48 -2.29
C GLN A 165 -4.03 -0.64 -1.35
N GLU A 166 -5.30 -0.63 -1.00
CA GLU A 166 -5.88 -1.63 -0.13
C GLU A 166 -5.82 -3.03 -0.77
N LEU A 167 -6.15 -3.14 -2.07
CA LEU A 167 -6.05 -4.38 -2.81
C LEU A 167 -4.62 -4.96 -2.78
N VAL A 168 -3.63 -4.14 -3.11
CA VAL A 168 -2.22 -4.55 -3.13
C VAL A 168 -1.74 -4.93 -1.72
N ARG A 169 -2.07 -4.13 -0.71
CA ARG A 169 -1.71 -4.42 0.67
C ARG A 169 -2.24 -5.77 1.13
N TRP A 170 -3.54 -6.04 0.93
CA TRP A 170 -4.15 -7.31 1.31
C TRP A 170 -3.59 -8.48 0.51
N ALA A 171 -3.28 -8.29 -0.77
CA ALA A 171 -2.68 -9.32 -1.61
C ALA A 171 -1.26 -9.69 -1.15
N VAL A 172 -0.44 -8.70 -0.80
CA VAL A 172 0.90 -8.92 -0.22
C VAL A 172 0.80 -9.66 1.12
N LEU A 173 -0.10 -9.24 2.01
CA LEU A 173 -0.33 -9.90 3.31
C LEU A 173 -0.88 -11.34 3.16
N ALA A 174 -1.63 -11.61 2.10
CA ALA A 174 -2.11 -12.94 1.75
C ALA A 174 -1.06 -13.83 1.07
N GLY A 175 0.16 -13.34 0.84
CA GLY A 175 1.26 -14.09 0.23
C GLY A 175 1.14 -14.26 -1.29
N LEU A 176 0.43 -13.36 -1.99
CA LEU A 176 0.31 -13.39 -3.45
C LEU A 176 1.46 -12.66 -4.18
N ALA A 177 2.45 -12.12 -3.47
CA ALA A 177 3.54 -11.32 -4.03
C ALA A 177 4.91 -11.92 -3.76
#